data_7d3dbfae56cf14543ffbbeffb31b0bf8
#
_entry.id   7d3dbfae56cf14543ffbbeffb31b0bf8
#
_cell.length_a   1.000
_cell.length_b   1.000
_cell.length_c   1.000
_cell.angle_alpha   90.00
_cell.angle_beta   90.00
_cell.angle_gamma   90.00
#
_symmetry.space_group_name_H-M   'P 1'
#
loop_
_entity.id
_entity.type
_entity.pdbx_description
1 polymer ?
#
loop_
_entity_poly.entity_id
_entity_poly.type
_entity_poly.pdbx_seq_one_letter_code
_entity_poly.pdbx_strand_id
1 'polypeptide(L)'
;NGIVSLLRKIEHKNNLNLCIVVDDARIILKNFQSNSISIITLLFPDPWRKTKHKSRRFIQLETVKQLYRILKPGGRLIISSDDDVMQTWILKNLINYNLFDWKAKSIHDCFSKPKSFIKSKYFNKAEKVGRKSAWFIFSK
;
A
#
# COMPACT_ATOMS: atom_id res chain seq x y z
N ASN A 1 6.05 19.50 -3.54
CA ASN A 1 5.57 19.90 -4.88
C ASN A 1 4.42 19.01 -5.40
N GLY A 2 4.36 17.68 -5.11
CA GLY A 2 3.28 16.79 -5.56
C GLY A 2 1.93 17.10 -4.92
N ILE A 3 1.91 17.40 -3.63
CA ILE A 3 0.70 17.71 -2.86
C ILE A 3 0.08 19.02 -3.33
N VAL A 4 0.88 20.07 -3.52
CA VAL A 4 0.40 21.37 -4.03
C VAL A 4 -0.24 21.23 -5.42
N SER A 5 0.37 20.43 -6.30
CA SER A 5 -0.19 20.15 -7.63
C SER A 5 -1.51 19.35 -7.55
N LEU A 6 -1.63 18.45 -6.57
CA LEU A 6 -2.85 17.69 -6.34
C LEU A 6 -3.97 18.57 -5.79
N LEU A 7 -3.69 19.40 -4.78
CA LEU A 7 -4.65 20.33 -4.18
C LEU A 7 -5.23 21.27 -5.24
N ARG A 8 -4.39 21.90 -6.07
CA ARG A 8 -4.85 22.75 -7.18
C ARG A 8 -5.80 22.05 -8.15
N LYS A 9 -5.55 20.74 -8.44
CA LYS A 9 -6.44 19.95 -9.32
C LYS A 9 -7.78 19.60 -8.68
N ILE A 10 -7.83 19.53 -7.36
CA ILE A 10 -9.04 19.18 -6.60
C ILE A 10 -9.93 20.41 -6.39
N GLU A 11 -9.33 21.57 -6.10
CA GLU A 11 -10.05 22.85 -5.97
C GLU A 11 -10.94 23.13 -7.18
N HIS A 12 -10.49 22.73 -8.38
CA HIS A 12 -11.27 22.89 -9.61
C HIS A 12 -12.37 21.84 -9.85
N LYS A 13 -12.53 20.82 -9.02
CA LYS A 13 -13.41 19.66 -9.32
C LYS A 13 -14.53 19.38 -8.32
N ASN A 14 -14.75 20.18 -7.29
CA ASN A 14 -15.82 19.96 -6.28
C ASN A 14 -15.96 18.47 -5.84
N ASN A 15 -14.86 17.77 -5.64
CA ASN A 15 -14.85 16.36 -5.23
C ASN A 15 -15.15 16.24 -3.74
N LEU A 16 -16.43 16.16 -3.36
CA LEU A 16 -16.89 16.05 -1.97
C LEU A 16 -16.53 14.71 -1.29
N ASN A 17 -16.08 13.71 -2.05
CA ASN A 17 -15.76 12.38 -1.55
C ASN A 17 -14.26 12.12 -1.36
N LEU A 18 -13.43 13.17 -1.36
CA LEU A 18 -11.98 13.09 -1.22
C LEU A 18 -11.50 13.87 0.00
N CYS A 19 -10.75 13.19 0.87
CA CYS A 19 -10.04 13.81 1.98
C CYS A 19 -8.53 13.57 1.80
N ILE A 20 -7.73 14.62 1.94
CA ILE A 20 -6.27 14.56 1.86
C ILE A 20 -5.69 14.95 3.21
N VAL A 21 -4.86 14.06 3.76
CA VAL A 21 -4.12 14.31 4.98
C VAL A 21 -2.63 14.27 4.67
N VAL A 22 -1.89 15.29 5.12
CA VAL A 22 -0.44 15.43 4.91
C VAL A 22 0.26 15.21 6.24
N ASP A 23 0.53 13.95 6.55
CA ASP A 23 1.21 13.56 7.79
C ASP A 23 1.82 12.16 7.66
N ASP A 24 2.50 11.68 8.71
CA ASP A 24 2.94 10.29 8.79
C ASP A 24 1.73 9.37 8.91
N ALA A 25 1.54 8.51 7.91
CA ALA A 25 0.42 7.58 7.87
C ALA A 25 0.35 6.68 9.12
N ARG A 26 1.48 6.40 9.79
CA ARG A 26 1.51 5.60 11.04
C ARG A 26 0.80 6.30 12.19
N ILE A 27 0.82 7.64 12.21
CA ILE A 27 0.09 8.45 13.18
C ILE A 27 -1.39 8.48 12.80
N ILE A 28 -1.67 8.77 11.54
CA ILE A 28 -3.05 8.89 11.01
C ILE A 28 -3.85 7.59 11.20
N LEU A 29 -3.25 6.42 11.00
CA LEU A 29 -3.92 5.13 11.17
C LEU A 29 -4.57 4.96 12.55
N LYS A 30 -3.98 5.53 13.59
CA LYS A 30 -4.50 5.44 14.97
C LYS A 30 -5.85 6.14 15.14
N ASN A 31 -6.14 7.15 14.31
CA ASN A 31 -7.35 7.96 14.40
C ASN A 31 -8.57 7.33 13.70
N PHE A 32 -8.36 6.29 12.87
CA PHE A 32 -9.46 5.59 12.25
C PHE A 32 -10.17 4.64 13.24
N GLN A 33 -11.49 4.59 13.14
CA GLN A 33 -12.28 3.61 13.88
C GLN A 33 -11.98 2.19 13.39
N SER A 34 -12.08 1.22 14.28
CA SER A 34 -11.98 -0.20 13.93
C SER A 34 -13.08 -0.57 12.92
N ASN A 35 -12.76 -1.44 11.96
CA ASN A 35 -13.71 -1.93 10.95
C ASN A 35 -14.41 -0.83 10.15
N SER A 36 -13.70 0.28 9.86
CA SER A 36 -14.29 1.43 9.13
C SER A 36 -13.93 1.47 7.65
N ILE A 37 -12.82 0.86 7.25
CA ILE A 37 -12.27 0.95 5.90
C ILE A 37 -12.52 -0.32 5.11
N SER A 38 -13.02 -0.22 3.88
CA SER A 38 -13.28 -1.38 3.02
C SER A 38 -12.06 -1.81 2.21
N ILE A 39 -11.24 -0.84 1.77
CA ILE A 39 -10.03 -1.11 0.97
C ILE A 39 -8.92 -0.17 1.42
N ILE A 40 -7.75 -0.73 1.70
CA ILE A 40 -6.51 0.02 1.93
C ILE A 40 -5.56 -0.27 0.79
N THR A 41 -4.93 0.77 0.23
CA THR A 41 -3.88 0.62 -0.78
C THR A 41 -2.59 1.24 -0.29
N LEU A 42 -1.50 0.49 -0.35
CA LEU A 42 -0.14 0.95 -0.06
C LEU A 42 0.69 0.80 -1.33
N LEU A 43 0.85 1.90 -2.06
CA LEU A 43 1.45 1.88 -3.39
C LEU A 43 2.89 2.38 -3.37
N PHE A 44 3.83 1.52 -3.74
CA PHE A 44 5.25 1.81 -3.89
C PHE A 44 5.86 2.47 -2.63
N PRO A 45 5.73 1.84 -1.44
CA PRO A 45 6.36 2.35 -0.23
C PRO A 45 7.89 2.34 -0.37
N ASP A 46 8.55 3.27 0.33
CA ASP A 46 10.01 3.37 0.33
C ASP A 46 10.66 2.05 0.77
N PRO A 47 11.57 1.47 -0.03
CA PRO A 47 12.12 0.14 0.23
C PRO A 47 13.16 0.13 1.35
N TRP A 48 13.79 1.27 1.67
CA TRP A 48 14.85 1.37 2.67
C TRP A 48 15.82 0.17 2.58
N ARG A 49 16.50 0.01 1.45
CA ARG A 49 17.31 -1.19 1.12
C ARG A 49 18.40 -1.51 2.14
N LYS A 50 19.01 -0.49 2.76
CA LYS A 50 20.08 -0.69 3.75
C LYS A 50 19.53 -1.37 5.01
N THR A 51 20.22 -2.41 5.50
CA THR A 51 19.82 -3.20 6.67
C THR A 51 19.55 -2.34 7.92
N LYS A 52 20.40 -1.33 8.19
CA LYS A 52 20.23 -0.39 9.30
C LYS A 52 18.96 0.46 9.23
N HIS A 53 18.29 0.50 8.07
CA HIS A 53 17.06 1.28 7.87
C HIS A 53 15.77 0.40 7.82
N LYS A 54 15.86 -0.88 8.15
CA LYS A 54 14.69 -1.80 8.11
C LYS A 54 13.53 -1.30 8.97
N SER A 55 13.81 -0.67 10.11
CA SER A 55 12.80 -0.09 11.00
C SER A 55 12.00 1.07 10.39
N ARG A 56 12.54 1.71 9.33
CA ARG A 56 11.86 2.80 8.61
C ARG A 56 10.80 2.30 7.62
N ARG A 57 10.86 1.02 7.23
CA ARG A 57 9.87 0.43 6.32
C ARG A 57 8.48 0.51 6.94
N PHE A 58 7.49 0.83 6.12
CA PHE A 58 6.11 0.97 6.61
C PHE A 58 5.54 -0.36 7.13
N ILE A 59 5.85 -1.47 6.48
CA ILE A 59 5.40 -2.81 6.90
C ILE A 59 6.21 -3.27 8.12
N GLN A 60 5.66 -3.02 9.28
CA GLN A 60 6.10 -3.46 10.61
C GLN A 60 4.90 -4.06 11.35
N LEU A 61 5.12 -4.89 12.37
CA LEU A 61 4.04 -5.54 13.10
C LEU A 61 2.98 -4.54 13.60
N GLU A 62 3.42 -3.41 14.17
CA GLU A 62 2.51 -2.40 14.70
C GLU A 62 1.66 -1.74 13.61
N THR A 63 2.26 -1.37 12.47
CA THR A 63 1.48 -0.82 11.35
C THR A 63 0.53 -1.85 10.76
N VAL A 64 0.96 -3.10 10.63
CA VAL A 64 0.12 -4.19 10.10
C VAL A 64 -1.06 -4.47 11.03
N LYS A 65 -0.87 -4.46 12.37
CA LYS A 65 -1.97 -4.54 13.35
C LYS A 65 -2.97 -3.40 13.17
N GLN A 66 -2.51 -2.16 12.96
CA GLN A 66 -3.40 -1.03 12.73
C GLN A 66 -4.15 -1.16 11.39
N LEU A 67 -3.50 -1.58 10.32
CA LEU A 67 -4.17 -1.86 9.04
C LEU A 67 -5.26 -2.93 9.19
N TYR A 68 -4.96 -4.01 9.94
CA TYR A 68 -5.94 -5.05 10.24
C TYR A 68 -7.11 -4.51 11.06
N ARG A 69 -6.83 -3.74 12.12
CA ARG A 69 -7.85 -3.16 13.00
C ARG A 69 -8.86 -2.31 12.24
N ILE A 70 -8.38 -1.42 11.37
CA ILE A 70 -9.28 -0.47 10.68
C ILE A 70 -10.01 -1.09 9.49
N LEU A 71 -9.50 -2.18 8.89
CA LEU A 71 -10.20 -2.88 7.82
C LEU A 71 -11.47 -3.56 8.33
N LYS A 72 -12.55 -3.46 7.56
CA LYS A 72 -13.78 -4.22 7.77
C LYS A 72 -13.53 -5.72 7.58
N PRO A 73 -14.33 -6.60 8.21
CA PRO A 73 -14.38 -8.01 7.81
C PRO A 73 -14.62 -8.12 6.28
N GLY A 74 -13.84 -8.94 5.60
CA GLY A 74 -13.85 -9.04 4.13
C GLY A 74 -13.19 -7.85 3.40
N GLY A 75 -12.67 -6.86 4.13
CA GLY A 75 -11.91 -5.74 3.57
C GLY A 75 -10.59 -6.19 2.97
N ARG A 76 -10.04 -5.40 2.04
CA ARG A 76 -8.84 -5.75 1.30
C ARG A 76 -7.67 -4.79 1.57
N LEU A 77 -6.50 -5.36 1.78
CA LEU A 77 -5.22 -4.66 1.79
C LEU A 77 -4.49 -4.97 0.48
N ILE A 78 -4.19 -3.95 -0.30
CA ILE A 78 -3.51 -4.07 -1.59
C ILE A 78 -2.19 -3.33 -1.51
N ILE A 79 -1.08 -4.04 -1.70
CA ILE A 79 0.26 -3.47 -1.64
C ILE A 79 0.95 -3.68 -2.98
N SER A 80 1.66 -2.67 -3.48
CA SER A 80 2.49 -2.83 -4.68
C SER A 80 3.92 -2.33 -4.45
N SER A 81 4.87 -3.00 -5.09
CA SER A 81 6.28 -2.59 -5.12
C SER A 81 6.95 -3.05 -6.40
N ASP A 82 7.89 -2.25 -6.93
CA ASP A 82 8.81 -2.59 -8.02
C ASP A 82 10.22 -2.95 -7.51
N ASP A 83 10.41 -2.94 -6.20
CA ASP A 83 11.68 -3.23 -5.53
C ASP A 83 11.66 -4.66 -4.95
N ASP A 84 12.60 -5.49 -5.36
CA ASP A 84 12.72 -6.90 -4.99
C ASP A 84 12.90 -7.13 -3.49
N VAL A 85 13.69 -6.28 -2.84
CA VAL A 85 13.91 -6.34 -1.38
C VAL A 85 12.61 -6.01 -0.64
N MET A 86 11.86 -5.02 -1.14
CA MET A 86 10.58 -4.65 -0.55
C MET A 86 9.50 -5.69 -0.82
N GLN A 87 9.45 -6.30 -2.00
CA GLN A 87 8.54 -7.41 -2.33
C GLN A 87 8.73 -8.58 -1.35
N THR A 88 9.98 -9.01 -1.17
CA THR A 88 10.33 -10.07 -0.20
C THR A 88 9.95 -9.68 1.23
N TRP A 89 10.21 -8.42 1.62
CA TRP A 89 9.87 -7.90 2.94
C TRP A 89 8.37 -7.93 3.21
N ILE A 90 7.57 -7.48 2.25
CA ILE A 90 6.10 -7.46 2.34
C ILE A 90 5.57 -8.88 2.58
N LEU A 91 5.92 -9.83 1.69
CA LEU A 91 5.44 -11.20 1.80
C LEU A 91 5.88 -11.85 3.11
N LYS A 92 7.18 -11.82 3.41
CA LYS A 92 7.73 -12.43 4.62
C LYS A 92 7.01 -11.95 5.88
N ASN A 93 6.82 -10.64 6.02
CA ASN A 93 6.24 -10.10 7.25
C ASN A 93 4.73 -10.32 7.32
N LEU A 94 3.97 -10.12 6.23
CA LEU A 94 2.52 -10.32 6.27
C LEU A 94 2.14 -11.78 6.47
N ILE A 95 2.88 -12.72 5.88
CA ILE A 95 2.68 -14.15 6.11
C ILE A 95 3.05 -14.53 7.55
N ASN A 96 4.20 -14.08 8.04
CA ASN A 96 4.65 -14.39 9.40
C ASN A 96 3.75 -13.80 10.48
N TYR A 97 3.15 -12.62 10.25
CA TYR A 97 2.24 -12.01 11.22
C TYR A 97 0.88 -12.70 11.27
N ASN A 98 0.53 -13.47 10.23
CA ASN A 98 -0.66 -14.32 10.16
C ASN A 98 -1.98 -13.62 10.55
N LEU A 99 -2.12 -12.34 10.17
CA LEU A 99 -3.32 -11.54 10.43
C LEU A 99 -4.25 -11.49 9.22
N PHE A 100 -3.72 -11.72 8.03
CA PHE A 100 -4.43 -11.57 6.77
C PHE A 100 -4.37 -12.85 5.94
N ASP A 101 -5.43 -13.13 5.20
CA ASP A 101 -5.44 -14.17 4.18
C ASP A 101 -4.83 -13.67 2.88
N TRP A 102 -3.79 -14.32 2.40
CA TRP A 102 -3.21 -14.00 1.11
C TRP A 102 -4.06 -14.58 -0.04
N LYS A 103 -4.42 -13.75 -1.02
CA LYS A 103 -5.37 -14.12 -2.08
C LYS A 103 -4.73 -14.62 -3.38
N ALA A 104 -3.41 -14.59 -3.52
CA ALA A 104 -2.75 -15.14 -4.71
C ALA A 104 -2.81 -16.67 -4.71
N LYS A 105 -3.17 -17.25 -5.85
CA LYS A 105 -3.17 -18.70 -6.09
C LYS A 105 -1.87 -19.16 -6.78
N SER A 106 -1.17 -18.22 -7.43
CA SER A 106 0.07 -18.47 -8.14
C SER A 106 1.00 -17.25 -8.09
N ILE A 107 2.26 -17.44 -8.43
CA ILE A 107 3.24 -16.36 -8.57
C ILE A 107 2.83 -15.37 -9.67
N HIS A 108 2.14 -15.82 -10.70
CA HIS A 108 1.66 -14.96 -11.79
C HIS A 108 0.66 -13.91 -11.33
N ASP A 109 -0.17 -14.25 -10.34
CA ASP A 109 -1.15 -13.33 -9.75
C ASP A 109 -0.48 -12.10 -9.14
N CYS A 110 0.72 -12.29 -8.57
CA CYS A 110 1.49 -11.21 -7.97
C CYS A 110 2.01 -10.19 -9.01
N PHE A 111 2.15 -10.58 -10.26
CA PHE A 111 2.65 -9.68 -11.33
C PHE A 111 1.53 -9.14 -12.22
N SER A 112 0.28 -9.47 -11.91
CA SER A 112 -0.90 -8.99 -12.62
C SER A 112 -1.47 -7.74 -11.93
N LYS A 113 -1.34 -6.59 -12.59
CA LYS A 113 -1.92 -5.34 -12.07
C LYS A 113 -3.45 -5.47 -11.99
N PRO A 114 -4.08 -5.20 -10.83
CA PRO A 114 -5.53 -5.18 -10.72
C PRO A 114 -6.18 -4.24 -11.75
N LYS A 115 -7.25 -4.68 -12.41
CA LYS A 115 -7.92 -3.92 -13.49
C LYS A 115 -8.38 -2.53 -13.03
N SER A 116 -8.76 -2.38 -11.78
CA SER A 116 -9.24 -1.12 -11.19
C SER A 116 -8.13 -0.10 -10.91
N PHE A 117 -6.84 -0.46 -11.03
CA PHE A 117 -5.74 0.45 -10.74
C PHE A 117 -5.27 1.21 -11.98
N ILE A 118 -5.24 2.54 -11.86
CA ILE A 118 -4.66 3.43 -12.85
C ILE A 118 -3.14 3.38 -12.73
N LYS A 119 -2.41 3.39 -13.85
CA LYS A 119 -0.95 3.45 -13.88
C LYS A 119 -0.47 4.74 -13.22
N SER A 120 0.21 4.62 -12.09
CA SER A 120 0.82 5.75 -11.41
C SER A 120 2.13 6.17 -12.07
N LYS A 121 2.65 7.36 -11.74
CA LYS A 121 3.99 7.81 -12.14
C LYS A 121 5.08 6.79 -11.78
N TYR A 122 4.99 6.20 -10.58
CA TYR A 122 5.95 5.20 -10.09
C TYR A 122 5.87 3.91 -10.88
N PHE A 123 4.65 3.45 -11.17
CA PHE A 123 4.44 2.28 -12.03
C PHE A 123 5.07 2.49 -13.42
N ASN A 124 4.77 3.62 -14.08
CA ASN A 124 5.33 3.94 -15.40
C ASN A 124 6.86 4.08 -15.38
N LYS A 125 7.42 4.61 -14.27
CA LYS A 125 8.88 4.69 -14.09
C LYS A 125 9.50 3.29 -13.96
N ALA A 126 8.87 2.39 -13.21
CA ALA A 126 9.32 1.01 -13.06
C ALA A 126 9.32 0.28 -14.43
N GLU A 127 8.22 0.38 -15.18
CA GLU A 127 8.14 -0.21 -16.55
C GLU A 127 9.26 0.29 -17.47
N LYS A 128 9.53 1.61 -17.47
CA LYS A 128 10.57 2.21 -18.33
C LYS A 128 11.98 1.68 -18.04
N VAL A 129 12.27 1.27 -16.83
CA VAL A 129 13.59 0.71 -16.43
C VAL A 129 13.56 -0.83 -16.32
N GLY A 130 12.53 -1.49 -16.86
CA GLY A 130 12.41 -2.94 -16.91
C GLY A 130 12.14 -3.62 -15.56
N ARG A 131 11.73 -2.89 -14.51
CA ARG A 131 11.38 -3.48 -13.23
C ARG A 131 9.97 -4.04 -13.26
N LYS A 132 9.81 -5.24 -12.68
CA LYS A 132 8.49 -5.89 -12.53
C LYS A 132 7.83 -5.43 -11.25
N SER A 133 6.70 -4.74 -11.35
CA SER A 133 5.87 -4.39 -10.20
C SER A 133 5.07 -5.59 -9.73
N ALA A 134 5.21 -5.95 -8.47
CA ALA A 134 4.37 -6.96 -7.83
C ALA A 134 3.18 -6.32 -7.10
N TRP A 135 2.07 -7.06 -7.03
CA TRP A 135 0.81 -6.70 -6.39
C TRP A 135 0.42 -7.78 -5.40
N PHE A 136 0.34 -7.42 -4.14
CA PHE A 136 -0.01 -8.32 -3.05
C PHE A 136 -1.39 -7.97 -2.53
N ILE A 137 -2.34 -8.88 -2.66
CA ILE A 137 -3.73 -8.69 -2.23
C ILE A 137 -4.00 -9.62 -1.06
N PHE A 138 -4.37 -9.02 0.04
CA PHE A 138 -4.73 -9.70 1.27
C PHE A 138 -6.16 -9.33 1.67
N SER A 139 -6.84 -10.20 2.41
CA SER A 139 -8.14 -9.90 3.03
C SER A 139 -8.12 -10.12 4.54
N LYS A 140 -8.96 -9.36 5.22
CA LYS A 140 -9.29 -9.58 6.62
C LYS A 140 -10.43 -10.57 6.73
#